data_59df94a5988630094879a3461b26b826
#
_entry.id   59df94a5988630094879a3461b26b826
#
_cell.length_a   1.000
_cell.length_b   1.000
_cell.length_c   1.000
_cell.angle_alpha   90.00
_cell.angle_beta   90.00
_cell.angle_gamma   90.00
#
_symmetry.space_group_name_H-M   'P 1'
#
loop_
_entity.id
_entity.type
_entity.pdbx_description
1 polymer ?
#
loop_
_entity_poly.entity_id
_entity_poly.type
_entity_poly.pdbx_seq_one_letter_code
_entity_poly.pdbx_strand_id
1 'polypeptide(L)'
;MADTQIYYLFKRVALRFSIFIGLLLLFLFSCTSQKENKLLLHADSLMAEYPDSALIFLESIPFPQKLSCADRALYALLLTQARYKNYITLDDDSLIKVAVDYYGKKKSLRAAQAHYYWGAAYRDMAVSY
;
A
#
# COMPACT_ATOMS: atom_id res chain seq x y z
N MET A 1 -27.61 42.46 -31.16
CA MET A 1 -26.29 42.08 -31.71
C MET A 1 -25.24 41.85 -30.64
N ALA A 2 -25.13 42.62 -29.57
CA ALA A 2 -24.15 42.40 -28.49
C ALA A 2 -24.40 41.07 -27.72
N ASP A 3 -25.64 40.67 -27.51
CA ASP A 3 -25.99 39.43 -26.79
C ASP A 3 -25.56 38.15 -27.51
N THR A 4 -25.54 38.15 -28.83
CA THR A 4 -25.12 36.98 -29.63
C THR A 4 -23.61 36.79 -29.57
N GLN A 5 -22.84 37.86 -29.51
CA GLN A 5 -21.37 37.82 -29.38
C GLN A 5 -20.96 37.30 -27.98
N ILE A 6 -21.64 37.74 -26.94
CA ILE A 6 -21.41 37.29 -25.55
C ILE A 6 -21.79 35.81 -25.42
N TYR A 7 -22.85 35.33 -26.05
CA TYR A 7 -23.26 33.93 -26.07
C TYR A 7 -22.16 33.02 -26.71
N TYR A 8 -21.62 33.43 -27.85
CA TYR A 8 -20.54 32.67 -28.51
C TYR A 8 -19.23 32.67 -27.71
N LEU A 9 -18.88 33.77 -27.04
CA LEU A 9 -17.76 33.85 -26.14
C LEU A 9 -17.94 32.93 -24.93
N PHE A 10 -19.11 32.95 -24.31
CA PHE A 10 -19.45 32.07 -23.18
C PHE A 10 -19.37 30.60 -23.57
N LYS A 11 -19.89 30.23 -24.74
CA LYS A 11 -19.84 28.87 -25.26
C LYS A 11 -18.43 28.40 -25.54
N ARG A 12 -17.56 29.27 -26.06
CA ARG A 12 -16.13 28.94 -26.26
C ARG A 12 -15.36 28.80 -24.96
N VAL A 13 -15.63 29.62 -23.97
CA VAL A 13 -15.01 29.55 -22.65
C VAL A 13 -15.47 28.29 -21.91
N ALA A 14 -16.78 28.00 -21.93
CA ALA A 14 -17.34 26.80 -21.33
C ALA A 14 -16.79 25.51 -21.95
N LEU A 15 -16.63 25.48 -23.28
CA LEU A 15 -16.05 24.34 -24.00
C LEU A 15 -14.57 24.12 -23.61
N ARG A 16 -13.79 25.19 -23.50
CA ARG A 16 -12.38 25.11 -23.07
C ARG A 16 -12.27 24.68 -21.62
N PHE A 17 -13.14 25.15 -20.75
CA PHE A 17 -13.22 24.74 -19.35
C PHE A 17 -13.58 23.27 -19.21
N SER A 18 -14.55 22.80 -20.02
CA SER A 18 -14.98 21.40 -20.02
C SER A 18 -13.85 20.46 -20.50
N ILE A 19 -13.08 20.87 -21.52
CA ILE A 19 -11.93 20.12 -22.01
C ILE A 19 -10.81 20.10 -20.95
N PHE A 20 -10.59 21.21 -20.25
CA PHE A 20 -9.58 21.30 -19.19
C PHE A 20 -9.91 20.43 -17.97
N ILE A 21 -11.18 20.40 -17.57
CA ILE A 21 -11.67 19.53 -16.50
C ILE A 21 -11.61 18.06 -16.91
N GLY A 22 -11.98 17.73 -18.16
CA GLY A 22 -11.85 16.38 -18.70
C GLY A 22 -10.40 15.89 -18.74
N LEU A 23 -9.46 16.77 -19.14
CA LEU A 23 -8.03 16.47 -19.15
C LEU A 23 -7.49 16.31 -17.73
N LEU A 24 -7.91 17.13 -16.77
CA LEU A 24 -7.55 17.05 -15.35
C LEU A 24 -8.07 15.76 -14.72
N LEU A 25 -9.29 15.33 -15.06
CA LEU A 25 -9.85 14.06 -14.60
C LEU A 25 -9.09 12.84 -15.16
N LEU A 26 -8.58 12.92 -16.40
CA LEU A 26 -7.74 11.87 -16.97
C LEU A 26 -6.41 11.71 -16.21
N PHE A 27 -5.85 12.80 -15.68
CA PHE A 27 -4.66 12.74 -14.82
C PHE A 27 -4.92 12.07 -13.47
N LEU A 28 -6.15 12.15 -12.95
CA LEU A 28 -6.53 11.50 -11.69
C LEU A 28 -6.74 9.98 -11.84
N PHE A 29 -7.01 9.51 -13.06
CA PHE A 29 -7.11 8.08 -13.38
C PHE A 29 -5.80 7.46 -13.87
N SER A 30 -4.70 8.19 -13.83
CA SER A 30 -3.37 7.61 -13.99
C SER A 30 -3.05 6.76 -12.75
N CYS A 31 -3.82 5.69 -12.57
CA CYS A 31 -3.43 4.57 -11.76
C CYS A 31 -2.27 3.91 -12.51
N THR A 32 -1.07 4.42 -12.28
CA THR A 32 0.13 3.74 -12.71
C THR A 32 0.06 2.36 -12.10
N SER A 33 -0.02 1.34 -12.94
CA SER A 33 0.29 -0.03 -12.56
C SER A 33 1.66 0.02 -11.88
N GLN A 34 1.66 0.08 -10.54
CA GLN A 34 2.89 0.16 -9.79
C GLN A 34 3.61 -1.16 -10.00
N LYS A 35 4.74 -1.08 -10.68
CA LYS A 35 5.67 -2.18 -10.82
C LYS A 35 6.03 -2.60 -9.40
N GLU A 36 5.63 -3.82 -9.02
CA GLU A 36 5.89 -4.36 -7.69
C GLU A 36 7.37 -4.19 -7.34
N ASN A 37 7.62 -3.78 -6.12
CA ASN A 37 8.98 -3.52 -5.67
C ASN A 37 9.77 -4.83 -5.65
N LYS A 38 10.76 -4.95 -6.54
CA LYS A 38 11.57 -6.17 -6.69
C LYS A 38 12.27 -6.59 -5.40
N LEU A 39 12.61 -5.63 -4.55
CA LEU A 39 13.23 -5.92 -3.26
C LEU A 39 12.25 -6.63 -2.32
N LEU A 40 11.00 -6.19 -2.27
CA LEU A 40 9.97 -6.83 -1.46
C LEU A 40 9.61 -8.22 -2.00
N LEU A 41 9.54 -8.39 -3.32
CA LEU A 41 9.32 -9.71 -3.92
C LEU A 41 10.47 -10.67 -3.63
N HIS A 42 11.70 -10.19 -3.60
CA HIS A 42 12.85 -11.00 -3.22
C HIS A 42 12.76 -11.44 -1.75
N ALA A 43 12.43 -10.52 -0.83
CA ALA A 43 12.21 -10.88 0.58
C ALA A 43 11.08 -11.90 0.74
N ASP A 44 10.00 -11.75 -0.01
CA ASP A 44 8.88 -12.70 -0.01
C ASP A 44 9.30 -14.09 -0.47
N SER A 45 10.15 -14.19 -1.49
CA SER A 45 10.67 -15.47 -1.99
C SER A 45 11.57 -16.20 -0.98
N LEU A 46 12.25 -15.47 -0.09
CA LEU A 46 13.06 -16.04 0.98
C LEU A 46 12.23 -16.50 2.18
N MET A 47 11.03 -16.01 2.34
CA MET A 47 10.22 -16.16 3.56
C MET A 47 9.91 -17.61 3.94
N ALA A 48 9.83 -18.51 2.98
CA ALA A 48 9.47 -19.91 3.24
C ALA A 48 10.65 -20.70 3.83
N GLU A 49 11.83 -20.56 3.25
CA GLU A 49 13.01 -21.39 3.55
C GLU A 49 14.04 -20.66 4.39
N TYR A 50 14.15 -19.34 4.22
CA TYR A 50 15.18 -18.50 4.86
C TYR A 50 14.57 -17.26 5.52
N PRO A 51 13.69 -17.42 6.53
CA PRO A 51 13.00 -16.29 7.16
C PRO A 51 13.95 -15.33 7.91
N ASP A 52 15.10 -15.83 8.39
CA ASP A 52 16.19 -15.03 8.98
C ASP A 52 16.81 -14.08 7.95
N SER A 53 17.14 -14.61 6.78
CA SER A 53 17.66 -13.81 5.67
C SER A 53 16.63 -12.81 5.17
N ALA A 54 15.36 -13.20 5.08
CA ALA A 54 14.26 -12.29 4.74
C ALA A 54 14.15 -11.14 5.75
N LEU A 55 14.29 -11.42 7.05
CA LEU A 55 14.25 -10.42 8.11
C LEU A 55 15.39 -9.40 7.96
N ILE A 56 16.63 -9.87 7.86
CA ILE A 56 17.82 -9.01 7.68
C ILE A 56 17.64 -8.12 6.44
N PHE A 57 17.16 -8.72 5.35
CA PHE A 57 16.94 -8.00 4.10
C PHE A 57 15.87 -6.91 4.25
N LEU A 58 14.73 -7.20 4.86
CA LEU A 58 13.66 -6.24 5.09
C LEU A 58 14.08 -5.10 6.00
N GLU A 59 14.83 -5.40 7.07
CA GLU A 59 15.35 -4.40 8.00
C GLU A 59 16.42 -3.50 7.38
N SER A 60 17.07 -3.95 6.30
CA SER A 60 18.04 -3.15 5.55
C SER A 60 17.40 -2.14 4.61
N ILE A 61 16.09 -2.21 4.36
CA ILE A 61 15.40 -1.28 3.45
C ILE A 61 15.39 0.13 4.05
N PRO A 62 16.05 1.10 3.40
CA PRO A 62 16.10 2.46 3.93
C PRO A 62 14.75 3.16 3.70
N PHE A 63 14.32 3.94 4.68
CA PHE A 63 13.14 4.81 4.58
C PHE A 63 11.86 4.11 4.13
N PRO A 64 11.40 3.04 4.82
CA PRO A 64 10.19 2.31 4.42
C PRO A 64 8.93 3.20 4.39
N GLN A 65 8.94 4.32 5.12
CA GLN A 65 7.86 5.33 5.09
C GLN A 65 7.75 6.06 3.75
N LYS A 66 8.78 6.03 2.90
CA LYS A 66 8.78 6.61 1.54
C LYS A 66 8.27 5.65 0.47
N LEU A 67 8.04 4.40 0.83
CA LEU A 67 7.42 3.42 -0.06
C LEU A 67 6.00 3.86 -0.45
N SER A 68 5.56 3.43 -1.61
CA SER A 68 4.15 3.60 -2.03
C SER A 68 3.19 2.95 -1.04
N CYS A 69 1.91 3.30 -1.07
CA CYS A 69 0.92 2.69 -0.17
C CYS A 69 0.89 1.15 -0.31
N ALA A 70 0.95 0.63 -1.54
CA ALA A 70 0.97 -0.80 -1.81
C ALA A 70 2.24 -1.47 -1.30
N ASP A 71 3.42 -0.91 -1.61
CA ASP A 71 4.70 -1.44 -1.17
C ASP A 71 4.87 -1.34 0.34
N ARG A 72 4.39 -0.28 0.96
CA ARG A 72 4.41 -0.11 2.42
C ARG A 72 3.54 -1.15 3.12
N ALA A 73 2.37 -1.47 2.56
CA ALA A 73 1.51 -2.53 3.08
C ALA A 73 2.18 -3.91 2.92
N LEU A 74 2.81 -4.18 1.78
CA LEU A 74 3.56 -5.42 1.57
C LEU A 74 4.77 -5.51 2.50
N TYR A 75 5.54 -4.44 2.65
CA TYR A 75 6.64 -4.36 3.60
C TYR A 75 6.19 -4.67 5.03
N ALA A 76 5.11 -4.04 5.49
CA ALA A 76 4.56 -4.26 6.82
C ALA A 76 4.13 -5.72 7.04
N LEU A 77 3.49 -6.33 6.06
CA LEU A 77 3.11 -7.73 6.10
C LEU A 77 4.34 -8.64 6.18
N LEU A 78 5.29 -8.46 5.28
CA LEU A 78 6.48 -9.32 5.21
C LEU A 78 7.39 -9.16 6.43
N LEU A 79 7.57 -7.95 6.95
CA LEU A 79 8.37 -7.73 8.14
C LEU A 79 7.74 -8.36 9.39
N THR A 80 6.42 -8.23 9.56
CA THR A 80 5.71 -8.91 10.64
C THR A 80 5.82 -10.43 10.52
N GLN A 81 5.64 -10.96 9.30
CA GLN A 81 5.80 -12.39 9.03
C GLN A 81 7.22 -12.88 9.34
N ALA A 82 8.24 -12.13 8.91
CA ALA A 82 9.64 -12.48 9.16
C ALA A 82 9.95 -12.50 10.66
N ARG A 83 9.51 -11.48 11.41
CA ARG A 83 9.67 -11.43 12.86
C ARG A 83 8.99 -12.62 13.54
N TYR A 84 7.75 -12.90 13.20
CA TYR A 84 7.01 -14.05 13.73
C TYR A 84 7.71 -15.38 13.49
N LYS A 85 8.19 -15.60 12.25
CA LYS A 85 8.92 -16.84 11.88
C LYS A 85 10.28 -16.97 12.56
N ASN A 86 10.89 -15.87 12.96
CA ASN A 86 12.14 -15.84 13.72
C ASN A 86 11.90 -15.80 15.24
N TYR A 87 10.68 -16.09 15.70
CA TYR A 87 10.32 -16.14 17.12
C TYR A 87 10.53 -14.81 17.87
N ILE A 88 10.48 -13.69 17.14
CA ILE A 88 10.51 -12.36 17.75
C ILE A 88 9.10 -11.99 18.18
N THR A 89 8.95 -11.66 19.44
CA THR A 89 7.67 -11.24 20.03
C THR A 89 7.16 -9.98 19.33
N LEU A 90 5.88 -9.95 19.03
CA LEU A 90 5.21 -8.81 18.43
C LEU A 90 4.62 -7.94 19.55
N ASP A 91 5.35 -6.90 19.95
CA ASP A 91 5.01 -6.06 21.11
C ASP A 91 3.83 -5.12 20.84
N ASP A 92 3.53 -4.84 19.57
CA ASP A 92 2.40 -4.01 19.15
C ASP A 92 1.86 -4.45 17.79
N ASP A 93 0.68 -3.96 17.44
CA ASP A 93 0.02 -4.25 16.16
C ASP A 93 0.14 -3.13 15.12
N SER A 94 0.86 -2.05 15.42
CA SER A 94 0.92 -0.86 14.56
C SER A 94 1.45 -1.16 13.17
N LEU A 95 2.48 -2.01 13.07
CA LEU A 95 3.08 -2.38 11.79
C LEU A 95 2.12 -3.22 10.95
N ILE A 96 1.60 -4.32 11.49
CA ILE A 96 0.70 -5.22 10.74
C ILE A 96 -0.62 -4.55 10.38
N LYS A 97 -1.06 -3.58 11.18
CA LYS A 97 -2.26 -2.81 10.92
C LYS A 97 -2.21 -2.06 9.58
N VAL A 98 -1.03 -1.61 9.16
CA VAL A 98 -0.83 -1.00 7.82
C VAL A 98 -1.23 -1.99 6.70
N ALA A 99 -0.85 -3.25 6.84
CA ALA A 99 -1.23 -4.30 5.90
C ALA A 99 -2.72 -4.64 5.98
N VAL A 100 -3.27 -4.75 7.18
CA VAL A 100 -4.71 -5.01 7.39
C VAL A 100 -5.56 -3.90 6.80
N ASP A 101 -5.22 -2.64 7.01
CA ASP A 101 -5.96 -1.49 6.47
C ASP A 101 -5.93 -1.47 4.93
N TYR A 102 -4.82 -1.91 4.33
CA TYR A 102 -4.68 -1.95 2.87
C TYR A 102 -5.33 -3.18 2.22
N TYR A 103 -5.11 -4.38 2.78
CA TYR A 103 -5.56 -5.65 2.19
C TYR A 103 -6.88 -6.15 2.75
N GLY A 104 -7.26 -5.80 3.97
CA GLY A 104 -8.25 -6.49 4.79
C GLY A 104 -9.64 -6.64 4.17
N LYS A 105 -10.05 -5.76 3.26
CA LYS A 105 -11.32 -5.84 2.54
C LYS A 105 -11.24 -6.61 1.21
N LYS A 106 -10.06 -7.03 0.81
CA LYS A 106 -9.81 -7.71 -0.46
C LYS A 106 -9.91 -9.23 -0.26
N LYS A 107 -10.51 -9.94 -1.22
CA LYS A 107 -10.50 -11.41 -1.24
C LYS A 107 -9.18 -11.88 -1.84
N SER A 108 -8.12 -11.90 -1.05
CA SER A 108 -6.77 -12.26 -1.50
C SER A 108 -5.99 -13.00 -0.43
N LEU A 109 -4.95 -13.74 -0.85
CA LEU A 109 -4.03 -14.40 0.06
C LEU A 109 -3.36 -13.39 1.01
N ARG A 110 -2.98 -12.22 0.51
CA ARG A 110 -2.37 -11.15 1.33
C ARG A 110 -3.30 -10.67 2.44
N ALA A 111 -4.60 -10.57 2.17
CA ALA A 111 -5.58 -10.23 3.20
C ALA A 111 -5.67 -11.31 4.29
N ALA A 112 -5.69 -12.58 3.89
CA ALA A 112 -5.71 -13.68 4.85
C ALA A 112 -4.43 -13.71 5.71
N GLN A 113 -3.27 -13.51 5.11
CA GLN A 113 -1.99 -13.40 5.81
C GLN A 113 -1.97 -12.20 6.77
N ALA A 114 -2.45 -11.04 6.35
CA ALA A 114 -2.49 -9.84 7.20
C ALA A 114 -3.36 -10.07 8.45
N HIS A 115 -4.53 -10.66 8.30
CA HIS A 115 -5.39 -10.99 9.43
C HIS A 115 -4.79 -12.08 10.34
N TYR A 116 -4.12 -13.09 9.78
CA TYR A 116 -3.44 -14.12 10.56
C TYR A 116 -2.36 -13.51 11.47
N TYR A 117 -1.47 -12.69 10.90
CA TYR A 117 -0.38 -12.07 11.67
C TYR A 117 -0.89 -10.98 12.61
N TRP A 118 -2.00 -10.34 12.30
CA TRP A 118 -2.66 -9.42 13.23
C TRP A 118 -3.17 -10.19 14.48
N GLY A 119 -3.80 -11.33 14.28
CA GLY A 119 -4.18 -12.23 15.37
C GLY A 119 -2.98 -12.74 16.19
N ALA A 120 -1.84 -13.02 15.53
CA ALA A 120 -0.61 -13.40 16.20
C ALA A 120 -0.06 -12.26 17.08
N ALA A 121 -0.08 -11.02 16.60
CA ALA A 121 0.33 -9.85 17.39
C ALA A 121 -0.57 -9.67 18.62
N TYR A 122 -1.88 -9.79 18.50
CA TYR A 122 -2.79 -9.73 19.65
C TYR A 122 -2.51 -10.83 20.67
N ARG A 123 -2.23 -12.05 20.23
CA ARG A 123 -1.88 -13.13 21.14
C ARG A 123 -0.59 -12.83 21.89
N ASP A 124 0.45 -12.35 21.19
CA ASP A 124 1.74 -12.05 21.80
C ASP A 124 1.61 -10.90 22.82
N MET A 125 0.86 -9.85 22.49
CA MET A 125 0.54 -8.76 23.43
C MET A 125 -0.23 -9.27 24.67
N ALA A 126 -1.18 -10.20 24.50
CA ALA A 126 -1.95 -10.74 25.62
C ALA A 126 -1.11 -11.60 26.59
N VAL A 127 -0.03 -12.21 26.11
CA VAL A 127 0.88 -13.02 26.95
C VAL A 127 1.90 -12.14 27.68
N SER A 128 2.16 -10.92 27.17
CA SER A 128 3.12 -9.98 27.76
C SER A 128 2.58 -9.25 29.01
N TYR A 129 1.30 -9.42 29.34
CA TYR A 129 0.65 -8.92 30.56
C TYR A 129 0.54 -10.04 31.59
#